data_1f1dcd4f8869cc0dd45ae0d7856a94cf
#
_entry.id   1f1dcd4f8869cc0dd45ae0d7856a94cf
#
_cell.length_a   1.000
_cell.length_b   1.000
_cell.length_c   1.000
_cell.angle_alpha   90.00
_cell.angle_beta   90.00
_cell.angle_gamma   90.00
#
_symmetry.space_group_name_H-M   'P 1'
#
loop_
_entity.id
_entity.type
_entity.pdbx_description
1 polymer ?
#
loop_
_entity_poly.entity_id
_entity_poly.type
_entity_poly.pdbx_seq_one_letter_code
_entity_poly.pdbx_strand_id
1 'polypeptide(L)'
;MFIGIDIVEINRIKKLCLSNERFLNKIYTVKELEYCLPKKNRHQHLAARFATKEAMFKALGTGWTGKIKWTDVELLNDEKGKPYLNFYGNVKELVEEKNINTAEVSLSHCNEYAIAQ
;
A
#
# COMPACT_ATOMS: atom_id res chain seq x y z
N MET A 1 1.81 -5.26 -20.15
CA MET A 1 1.55 -5.66 -18.75
C MET A 1 2.50 -4.95 -17.82
N PHE A 2 1.99 -4.49 -16.69
CA PHE A 2 2.77 -3.82 -15.67
C PHE A 2 2.85 -4.72 -14.43
N ILE A 3 4.04 -4.90 -13.89
CA ILE A 3 4.27 -5.75 -12.71
C ILE A 3 5.07 -4.95 -11.69
N GLY A 4 4.68 -5.07 -10.43
CA GLY A 4 5.43 -4.51 -9.31
C GLY A 4 5.44 -5.47 -8.14
N ILE A 5 6.55 -5.51 -7.44
CA ILE A 5 6.71 -6.32 -6.24
C ILE A 5 7.52 -5.55 -5.22
N ASP A 6 7.16 -5.70 -3.96
CA ASP A 6 7.92 -5.12 -2.86
C ASP A 6 7.89 -6.03 -1.65
N ILE A 7 8.96 -5.98 -0.88
CA ILE A 7 9.07 -6.69 0.39
C ILE A 7 9.54 -5.69 1.46
N VAL A 8 8.94 -5.75 2.63
CA VAL A 8 9.28 -4.83 3.73
C VAL A 8 9.38 -5.58 5.06
N GLU A 9 10.31 -5.17 5.89
CA GLU A 9 10.41 -5.66 7.25
C GLU A 9 9.29 -5.06 8.10
N ILE A 10 8.50 -5.90 8.73
CA ILE A 10 7.38 -5.47 9.59
C ILE A 10 7.89 -4.62 10.74
N ASN A 11 9.02 -5.02 11.34
CA ASN A 11 9.61 -4.28 12.46
C ASN A 11 10.05 -2.87 12.06
N ARG A 12 10.51 -2.67 10.81
CA ARG A 12 10.85 -1.34 10.30
C ARG A 12 9.62 -0.43 10.28
N ILE A 13 8.49 -0.95 9.82
CA ILE A 13 7.24 -0.19 9.79
C ILE A 13 6.76 0.10 11.22
N LYS A 14 6.86 -0.88 12.11
CA LYS A 14 6.55 -0.68 13.52
C LYS A 14 7.35 0.47 14.13
N LYS A 15 8.64 0.50 13.91
CA LYS A 15 9.52 1.57 14.41
C LYS A 15 9.14 2.92 13.85
N LEU A 16 8.82 3.01 12.57
CA LEU A 16 8.38 4.25 11.94
C LEU A 16 7.06 4.76 12.52
N CYS A 17 6.11 3.86 12.76
CA CYS A 17 4.84 4.21 13.40
C CYS A 17 5.01 4.77 14.81
N LEU A 18 5.95 4.19 15.58
CA LEU A 18 6.18 4.59 16.97
C LEU A 18 7.02 5.85 17.12
N SER A 19 7.93 6.11 16.18
CA SER A 19 8.88 7.23 16.26
C SER A 19 8.46 8.49 15.52
N ASN A 20 7.47 8.42 14.66
CA ASN A 20 7.05 9.55 13.82
C ASN A 20 5.52 9.63 13.78
N GLU A 21 4.98 10.59 14.52
CA GLU A 21 3.53 10.79 14.64
C GLU A 21 2.84 11.05 13.29
N ARG A 22 3.56 11.64 12.33
CA ARG A 22 3.00 11.99 11.02
C ARG A 22 3.02 10.83 10.05
N PHE A 23 3.75 9.75 10.36
CA PHE A 23 3.94 8.63 9.44
C PHE A 23 2.60 8.02 9.01
N LEU A 24 1.75 7.69 9.97
CA LEU A 24 0.47 7.03 9.69
C LEU A 24 -0.40 7.83 8.73
N ASN A 25 -0.57 9.11 8.99
CA ASN A 25 -1.44 9.95 8.16
C ASN A 25 -0.85 10.31 6.80
N LYS A 26 0.47 10.27 6.69
CA LYS A 26 1.17 10.51 5.41
C LYS A 26 1.04 9.33 4.48
N ILE A 27 1.10 8.11 5.02
CA ILE A 27 1.19 6.89 4.22
C ILE A 27 -0.19 6.29 3.95
N TYR A 28 -1.06 6.27 4.96
CA TYR A 28 -2.31 5.50 4.92
C TYR A 28 -3.54 6.39 4.84
N THR A 29 -4.55 5.91 4.10
CA THR A 29 -5.86 6.58 4.08
C THR A 29 -6.60 6.31 5.38
N VAL A 30 -7.64 7.11 5.65
CA VAL A 30 -8.49 6.93 6.83
C VAL A 30 -9.08 5.51 6.87
N LYS A 31 -9.54 5.01 5.73
CA LYS A 31 -10.11 3.66 5.65
C LYS A 31 -9.08 2.56 5.94
N GLU A 32 -7.86 2.74 5.46
CA GLU A 32 -6.77 1.80 5.77
C GLU A 32 -6.47 1.79 7.27
N LEU A 33 -6.42 2.95 7.91
CA LEU A 33 -6.18 3.05 9.34
C LEU A 33 -7.33 2.46 10.15
N GLU A 34 -8.56 2.69 9.74
CA GLU A 34 -9.74 2.09 10.39
C GLU A 34 -9.70 0.56 10.38
N TYR A 35 -9.18 -0.01 9.29
CA TYR A 35 -9.02 -1.46 9.19
C TYR A 35 -7.85 -1.98 10.03
N CYS A 36 -6.68 -1.33 9.93
CA CYS A 36 -5.43 -1.85 10.51
C CYS A 36 -5.30 -1.64 12.01
N LEU A 37 -5.62 -0.43 12.50
CA LEU A 37 -5.32 -0.06 13.88
C LEU A 37 -6.02 -0.91 14.94
N PRO A 38 -7.28 -1.35 14.75
CA PRO A 38 -7.93 -2.23 15.73
C PRO A 38 -7.36 -3.66 15.77
N LYS A 39 -6.60 -4.06 14.75
CA LYS A 39 -6.07 -5.42 14.67
C LYS A 39 -4.97 -5.65 15.69
N LYS A 40 -4.92 -6.85 16.26
CA LYS A 40 -3.87 -7.25 17.18
C LYS A 40 -2.49 -7.19 16.52
N ASN A 41 -2.40 -7.63 15.27
CA ASN A 41 -1.18 -7.63 14.47
C ASN A 41 -1.16 -6.44 13.49
N ARG A 42 -1.50 -5.25 13.99
CA ARG A 42 -1.65 -4.04 13.18
C ARG A 42 -0.44 -3.71 12.31
N HIS A 43 0.75 -3.90 12.83
CA HIS A 43 1.96 -3.56 12.07
C HIS A 43 2.18 -4.47 10.88
N GLN A 44 1.74 -5.71 10.95
CA GLN A 44 1.74 -6.63 9.82
C GLN A 44 0.80 -6.14 8.71
N HIS A 45 -0.40 -5.71 9.08
CA HIS A 45 -1.36 -5.15 8.13
C HIS A 45 -0.88 -3.83 7.53
N LEU A 46 -0.29 -2.97 8.34
CA LEU A 46 0.29 -1.70 7.88
C LEU A 46 1.48 -1.95 6.94
N ALA A 47 2.34 -2.91 7.28
CA ALA A 47 3.48 -3.26 6.44
C ALA A 47 3.03 -3.81 5.07
N ALA A 48 2.00 -4.66 5.06
CA ALA A 48 1.46 -5.19 3.81
C ALA A 48 0.92 -4.08 2.90
N ARG A 49 0.27 -3.08 3.48
CA ARG A 49 -0.22 -1.93 2.74
C ARG A 49 0.92 -1.04 2.24
N PHE A 50 1.94 -0.83 3.05
CA PHE A 50 3.14 -0.10 2.64
C PHE A 50 3.79 -0.78 1.43
N ALA A 51 4.01 -2.09 1.50
CA ALA A 51 4.56 -2.86 0.39
C ALA A 51 3.70 -2.79 -0.86
N THR A 52 2.37 -2.80 -0.71
CA THR A 52 1.43 -2.67 -1.83
C THR A 52 1.62 -1.34 -2.57
N LYS A 53 1.73 -0.25 -1.83
CA LYS A 53 1.92 1.09 -2.42
C LYS A 53 3.24 1.16 -3.18
N GLU A 54 4.32 0.67 -2.58
CA GLU A 54 5.64 0.59 -3.23
C GLU A 54 5.58 -0.28 -4.49
N ALA A 55 4.94 -1.44 -4.42
CA ALA A 55 4.79 -2.33 -5.57
C ALA A 55 4.04 -1.65 -6.72
N MET A 56 2.99 -0.90 -6.40
CA MET A 56 2.22 -0.16 -7.41
C MET A 56 3.07 0.93 -8.06
N PHE A 57 3.83 1.67 -7.27
CA PHE A 57 4.73 2.70 -7.81
C PHE A 57 5.79 2.09 -8.72
N LYS A 58 6.34 0.94 -8.36
CA LYS A 58 7.27 0.20 -9.22
C LYS A 58 6.61 -0.26 -10.52
N ALA A 59 5.38 -0.76 -10.44
CA ALA A 59 4.63 -1.19 -11.62
C ALA A 59 4.41 -0.04 -12.60
N LEU A 60 4.11 1.15 -12.09
CA LEU A 60 3.93 2.35 -12.91
C LEU A 60 5.25 2.90 -13.45
N GLY A 61 6.38 2.54 -12.85
CA GLY A 61 7.70 2.97 -13.29
C GLY A 61 8.00 4.45 -13.11
N THR A 62 7.23 5.13 -12.26
CA THR A 62 7.30 6.59 -12.14
C THR A 62 8.35 7.08 -11.13
N GLY A 63 8.80 6.22 -10.21
CA GLY A 63 9.57 6.69 -9.08
C GLY A 63 8.83 7.81 -8.32
N TRP A 64 9.53 8.46 -7.40
CA TRP A 64 8.96 9.60 -6.67
C TRP A 64 9.15 10.88 -7.47
N THR A 65 8.08 11.31 -8.12
CA THR A 65 8.08 12.56 -8.90
C THR A 65 7.62 13.77 -8.10
N GLY A 66 7.30 13.61 -6.83
CA GLY A 66 6.76 14.67 -5.98
C GLY A 66 5.27 14.96 -6.19
N LYS A 67 4.69 14.45 -7.26
CA LYS A 67 3.26 14.62 -7.58
C LYS A 67 2.41 13.46 -7.08
N ILE A 68 3.02 12.32 -6.81
CA ILE A 68 2.35 11.12 -6.32
C ILE A 68 2.36 11.11 -4.80
N LYS A 69 1.21 10.84 -4.21
CA LYS A 69 1.08 10.68 -2.76
C LYS A 69 0.90 9.23 -2.41
N TRP A 70 1.40 8.83 -1.25
CA TRP A 70 1.18 7.48 -0.71
C TRP A 70 -0.31 7.12 -0.64
N THR A 71 -1.14 8.09 -0.26
CA THR A 71 -2.58 7.91 -0.14
C THR A 71 -3.32 7.85 -1.48
N ASP A 72 -2.61 8.04 -2.59
CA ASP A 72 -3.20 7.87 -3.92
C ASP A 72 -3.42 6.41 -4.28
N VAL A 73 -2.80 5.49 -3.55
CA VAL A 73 -3.02 4.04 -3.66
C VAL A 73 -3.59 3.55 -2.33
N GLU A 74 -4.76 2.92 -2.38
CA GLU A 74 -5.45 2.43 -1.19
C GLU A 74 -5.72 0.94 -1.34
N LEU A 75 -5.35 0.15 -0.33
CA LEU A 75 -5.64 -1.28 -0.28
C LEU A 75 -6.76 -1.52 0.73
N LEU A 76 -7.86 -2.04 0.24
CA LEU A 76 -8.99 -2.45 1.08
C LEU A 76 -9.27 -3.93 0.89
N ASN A 77 -10.08 -4.49 1.77
CA ASN A 77 -10.50 -5.88 1.70
C ASN A 77 -12.01 -5.93 1.50
N ASP A 78 -12.49 -6.79 0.60
CA ASP A 78 -13.91 -7.00 0.42
C ASP A 78 -14.50 -7.83 1.57
N GLU A 79 -15.79 -8.12 1.50
CA GLU A 79 -16.51 -8.90 2.52
C GLU A 79 -15.93 -10.29 2.75
N LYS A 80 -15.30 -10.87 1.72
CA LYS A 80 -14.66 -12.20 1.78
C LYS A 80 -13.20 -12.13 2.17
N GLY A 81 -12.68 -10.91 2.43
CA GLY A 81 -11.28 -10.71 2.77
C GLY A 81 -10.35 -10.58 1.59
N LYS A 82 -10.86 -10.58 0.35
CA LYS A 82 -10.02 -10.42 -0.83
C LYS A 82 -9.52 -8.98 -0.93
N PRO A 83 -8.20 -8.77 -1.08
CA PRO A 83 -7.68 -7.40 -1.25
C PRO A 83 -8.02 -6.83 -2.63
N TYR A 84 -8.25 -5.53 -2.66
CA TYR A 84 -8.43 -4.80 -3.90
C TYR A 84 -7.90 -3.38 -3.76
N LEU A 85 -7.62 -2.74 -4.89
CA LEU A 85 -7.00 -1.42 -4.95
C LEU A 85 -7.99 -0.35 -5.39
N ASN A 86 -7.90 0.81 -4.75
CA ASN A 86 -8.50 2.05 -5.22
C ASN A 86 -7.39 3.04 -5.55
N PHE A 87 -7.59 3.85 -6.58
CA PHE A 87 -6.63 4.86 -7.01
C PHE A 87 -7.25 6.25 -6.95
N TYR A 88 -6.44 7.22 -6.53
CA TYR A 88 -6.86 8.61 -6.38
C TYR A 88 -5.80 9.54 -6.97
N GLY A 89 -6.18 10.80 -7.20
CA GLY A 89 -5.26 11.85 -7.56
C GLY A 89 -4.39 11.54 -8.78
N ASN A 90 -3.11 11.82 -8.67
CA ASN A 90 -2.18 11.66 -9.79
C ASN A 90 -1.92 10.21 -10.17
N VAL A 91 -2.05 9.27 -9.23
CA VAL A 91 -1.94 7.83 -9.55
C VAL A 91 -3.12 7.41 -10.43
N LYS A 92 -4.32 7.88 -10.11
CA LYS A 92 -5.51 7.59 -10.93
C LYS A 92 -5.32 8.10 -12.36
N GLU A 93 -4.79 9.31 -12.53
CA GLU A 93 -4.50 9.87 -13.85
C GLU A 93 -3.49 9.02 -14.62
N LEU A 94 -2.43 8.57 -13.96
CA LEU A 94 -1.43 7.69 -14.59
C LEU A 94 -2.00 6.36 -15.01
N VAL A 95 -2.85 5.76 -14.18
CA VAL A 95 -3.54 4.50 -14.52
C VAL A 95 -4.39 4.67 -15.77
N GLU A 96 -5.10 5.78 -15.88
CA GLU A 96 -5.91 6.10 -17.04
C GLU A 96 -5.06 6.36 -18.29
N GLU A 97 -3.99 7.15 -18.17
CA GLU A 97 -3.06 7.44 -19.28
C GLU A 97 -2.42 6.18 -19.85
N LYS A 98 -2.08 5.24 -19.00
CA LYS A 98 -1.44 3.98 -19.39
C LYS A 98 -2.46 2.92 -19.85
N ASN A 99 -3.74 3.27 -19.90
CA ASN A 99 -4.83 2.38 -20.31
C ASN A 99 -4.87 1.09 -19.49
N ILE A 100 -4.61 1.21 -18.19
CA ILE A 100 -4.70 0.09 -17.25
C ILE A 100 -6.16 -0.10 -16.89
N ASN A 101 -6.76 -1.20 -17.32
CA ASN A 101 -8.17 -1.50 -17.09
C ASN A 101 -8.41 -2.22 -15.78
N THR A 102 -7.46 -3.04 -15.35
CA THR A 102 -7.58 -3.84 -14.12
C THR A 102 -6.25 -3.84 -13.39
N ALA A 103 -6.32 -3.91 -12.07
CA ALA A 103 -5.15 -4.10 -11.22
C ALA A 103 -5.50 -5.17 -10.19
N GLU A 104 -4.70 -6.21 -10.15
CA GLU A 104 -4.84 -7.29 -9.19
C GLU A 104 -3.68 -7.23 -8.21
N VAL A 105 -3.96 -7.56 -6.96
CA VAL A 105 -2.97 -7.51 -5.89
C VAL A 105 -2.97 -8.82 -5.12
N SER A 106 -1.79 -9.27 -4.74
CA SER A 106 -1.60 -10.44 -3.89
C SER A 106 -0.62 -10.08 -2.78
N LEU A 107 -0.93 -10.51 -1.58
CA LEU A 107 -0.15 -10.23 -0.38
C LEU A 107 0.27 -11.53 0.29
N SER A 108 1.43 -11.50 0.92
CA SER A 108 1.87 -12.58 1.79
C SER A 108 2.70 -12.01 2.93
N HIS A 109 2.80 -12.73 4.03
CA HIS A 109 3.60 -12.30 5.16
C HIS A 109 4.08 -13.48 5.98
N CYS A 110 5.10 -13.23 6.75
CA CYS A 110 5.57 -14.10 7.81
C CYS A 110 5.79 -13.22 9.06
N ASN A 111 6.50 -13.73 10.06
CA ASN A 111 6.71 -12.95 11.28
C ASN A 111 7.55 -11.69 11.05
N GLU A 112 8.46 -11.72 10.09
CA GLU A 112 9.43 -10.64 9.89
C GLU A 112 9.14 -9.77 8.67
N TYR A 113 8.50 -10.32 7.65
CA TYR A 113 8.34 -9.64 6.37
C TYR A 113 6.88 -9.65 5.87
N ALA A 114 6.54 -8.59 5.16
CA ALA A 114 5.34 -8.53 4.34
C ALA A 114 5.77 -8.30 2.89
N ILE A 115 5.06 -8.94 1.97
CA ILE A 115 5.34 -8.84 0.54
C ILE A 115 4.05 -8.54 -0.20
N ALA A 116 4.14 -7.73 -1.26
CA ALA A 116 3.03 -7.42 -2.14
C ALA A 116 3.44 -7.52 -3.60
N GLN A 117 2.51 -8.00 -4.41
CA GLN A 117 2.70 -8.09 -5.85
C GLN A 117 1.43 -7.61 -6.53
#